data_ba03411df8b111a7bade475d32e3f0ad
#
_entry.id   ba03411df8b111a7bade475d32e3f0ad
#
_cell.length_a   1.000
_cell.length_b   1.000
_cell.length_c   1.000
_cell.angle_alpha   90.00
_cell.angle_beta   90.00
_cell.angle_gamma   90.00
#
_symmetry.space_group_name_H-M   'P 1'
#
loop_
_entity.id
_entity.type
_entity.pdbx_description
1 polymer ?
#
loop_
_entity_poly.entity_id
_entity_poly.type
_entity_poly.pdbx_seq_one_letter_code
_entity_poly.pdbx_strand_id
1 'polypeptide(L)'
;MRCDTIGGMKTELIEFETERLRLRQWRDSDLAPFAALAADPLVMEYLLQLPTRADSDALAERIKTRIADNGWGLWAVEDKASGEFIGFTGLNVPVAELPFSPCVEIGWRFVRQAWGKGIASEAARGALQVGFNRLGLDEIVAFTAVGNLRSAAVMERIGMHEDVAGAFDHPAVPEGHALVRHRLYRISRAAWLASSRNASE
;
A
#
# COMPACT_ATOMS: atom_id res chain seq x y z
N MET A 1 -7.10 42.95 19.56
CA MET A 1 -6.06 42.21 18.87
C MET A 1 -6.78 41.02 18.23
N ARG A 2 -7.02 41.08 16.92
CA ARG A 2 -7.75 40.04 16.17
C ARG A 2 -6.76 38.93 15.85
N CYS A 3 -7.09 37.69 16.26
CA CYS A 3 -6.36 36.51 15.90
C CYS A 3 -6.80 36.16 14.47
N ASP A 4 -5.95 36.44 13.48
CA ASP A 4 -6.17 36.07 12.10
C ASP A 4 -6.07 34.54 11.98
N THR A 5 -7.16 33.94 11.58
CA THR A 5 -7.29 32.52 11.23
C THR A 5 -6.38 32.26 10.03
N ILE A 6 -5.27 31.57 10.26
CA ILE A 6 -4.41 31.08 9.19
C ILE A 6 -5.23 30.05 8.41
N GLY A 7 -5.64 30.43 7.20
CA GLY A 7 -6.36 29.56 6.27
C GLY A 7 -5.58 28.26 6.07
N GLY A 8 -6.21 27.12 6.37
CA GLY A 8 -5.62 25.81 6.20
C GLY A 8 -5.16 25.62 4.75
N MET A 9 -3.86 25.52 4.54
CA MET A 9 -3.30 25.14 3.25
C MET A 9 -3.83 23.72 2.97
N LYS A 10 -4.66 23.58 1.95
CA LYS A 10 -5.05 22.24 1.46
C LYS A 10 -3.78 21.54 1.01
N THR A 11 -3.49 20.40 1.60
CA THR A 11 -2.41 19.52 1.14
C THR A 11 -2.68 19.14 -0.31
N GLU A 12 -1.70 19.36 -1.19
CA GLU A 12 -1.84 18.98 -2.60
C GLU A 12 -1.90 17.45 -2.71
N LEU A 13 -2.95 16.96 -3.37
CA LEU A 13 -3.13 15.53 -3.60
C LEU A 13 -2.11 15.03 -4.64
N ILE A 14 -1.37 14.01 -4.26
CA ILE A 14 -0.46 13.31 -5.15
C ILE A 14 -1.24 12.21 -5.87
N GLU A 15 -1.46 12.41 -7.16
CA GLU A 15 -1.92 11.38 -8.09
C GLU A 15 -0.87 11.18 -9.16
N PHE A 16 -0.77 9.98 -9.72
CA PHE A 16 0.23 9.68 -10.73
C PHE A 16 -0.18 8.51 -11.61
N GLU A 17 0.52 8.38 -12.73
CA GLU A 17 0.31 7.29 -13.68
C GLU A 17 1.60 6.48 -13.85
N THR A 18 1.42 5.22 -14.20
CA THR A 18 2.44 4.34 -14.72
C THR A 18 2.12 3.98 -16.18
N GLU A 19 2.80 3.03 -16.76
CA GLU A 19 2.53 2.60 -18.14
C GLU A 19 1.06 2.19 -18.34
N ARG A 20 0.55 1.33 -17.46
CA ARG A 20 -0.79 0.72 -17.57
C ARG A 20 -1.80 1.25 -16.57
N LEU A 21 -1.38 1.96 -15.52
CA LEU A 21 -2.21 2.24 -14.35
C LEU A 21 -2.32 3.73 -14.07
N ARG A 22 -3.46 4.12 -13.49
CA ARG A 22 -3.64 5.42 -12.84
C ARG A 22 -3.84 5.20 -11.35
N LEU A 23 -3.02 5.85 -10.52
CA LEU A 23 -3.10 5.82 -9.07
C LEU A 23 -3.65 7.17 -8.60
N ARG A 24 -4.83 7.13 -8.00
CA ARG A 24 -5.66 8.31 -7.76
C ARG A 24 -6.40 8.26 -6.43
N GLN A 25 -7.01 9.38 -6.07
CA GLN A 25 -7.96 9.44 -4.96
C GLN A 25 -9.15 8.52 -5.23
N TRP A 26 -9.71 7.96 -4.17
CA TRP A 26 -10.89 7.10 -4.22
C TRP A 26 -12.13 7.88 -4.64
N ARG A 27 -12.98 7.23 -5.42
CA ARG A 27 -14.29 7.70 -5.86
C ARG A 27 -15.40 6.85 -5.27
N ASP A 28 -16.59 7.36 -5.18
CA ASP A 28 -17.74 6.59 -4.67
C ASP A 28 -18.04 5.36 -5.57
N SER A 29 -17.72 5.45 -6.87
CA SER A 29 -17.79 4.32 -7.81
C SER A 29 -16.85 3.16 -7.49
N ASP A 30 -15.79 3.39 -6.68
CA ASP A 30 -14.84 2.34 -6.30
C ASP A 30 -15.36 1.47 -5.14
N LEU A 31 -16.36 1.93 -4.38
CA LEU A 31 -16.85 1.25 -3.17
C LEU A 31 -17.43 -0.14 -3.48
N ALA A 32 -18.22 -0.26 -4.53
CA ALA A 32 -18.82 -1.55 -4.91
C ALA A 32 -17.76 -2.56 -5.39
N PRO A 33 -16.86 -2.24 -6.36
CA PRO A 33 -15.78 -3.15 -6.74
C PRO A 33 -14.79 -3.43 -5.61
N PHE A 34 -14.53 -2.48 -4.70
CA PHE A 34 -13.69 -2.73 -3.53
C PHE A 34 -14.34 -3.73 -2.57
N ALA A 35 -15.64 -3.61 -2.30
CA ALA A 35 -16.35 -4.59 -1.47
C ALA A 35 -16.35 -5.99 -2.12
N ALA A 36 -16.50 -6.09 -3.45
CA ALA A 36 -16.40 -7.36 -4.15
C ALA A 36 -14.99 -7.97 -4.06
N LEU A 37 -13.94 -7.15 -4.17
CA LEU A 37 -12.55 -7.56 -3.96
C LEU A 37 -12.34 -8.06 -2.52
N ALA A 38 -12.86 -7.35 -1.52
CA ALA A 38 -12.73 -7.69 -0.12
C ALA A 38 -13.57 -8.91 0.30
N ALA A 39 -14.57 -9.29 -0.49
CA ALA A 39 -15.37 -10.49 -0.29
C ALA A 39 -14.74 -11.75 -0.93
N ASP A 40 -13.69 -11.63 -1.74
CA ASP A 40 -13.04 -12.77 -2.38
C ASP A 40 -12.12 -13.51 -1.38
N PRO A 41 -12.42 -14.77 -1.02
CA PRO A 41 -11.64 -15.52 -0.03
C PRO A 41 -10.17 -15.70 -0.40
N LEU A 42 -9.83 -15.79 -1.70
CA LEU A 42 -8.44 -15.93 -2.15
C LEU A 42 -7.67 -14.62 -2.03
N VAL A 43 -8.33 -13.48 -2.22
CA VAL A 43 -7.73 -12.16 -1.98
C VAL A 43 -7.49 -11.94 -0.49
N MET A 44 -8.40 -12.43 0.34
CA MET A 44 -8.38 -12.26 1.80
C MET A 44 -7.65 -13.40 2.55
N GLU A 45 -7.08 -14.39 1.84
CA GLU A 45 -6.47 -15.59 2.40
C GLU A 45 -5.48 -15.31 3.55
N TYR A 46 -4.76 -14.21 3.48
CA TYR A 46 -3.76 -13.81 4.48
C TYR A 46 -4.22 -12.61 5.33
N LEU A 47 -5.51 -12.40 5.45
CA LEU A 47 -6.14 -11.38 6.30
C LEU A 47 -7.10 -12.04 7.28
N LEU A 48 -7.26 -11.44 8.47
CA LEU A 48 -7.96 -12.11 9.59
C LEU A 48 -9.44 -12.40 9.33
N GLN A 49 -10.11 -11.55 8.57
CA GLN A 49 -11.55 -11.65 8.36
C GLN A 49 -11.96 -11.20 6.96
N LEU A 50 -13.01 -11.82 6.43
CA LEU A 50 -13.77 -11.28 5.32
C LEU A 50 -14.64 -10.14 5.84
N PRO A 51 -14.41 -8.89 5.42
CA PRO A 51 -15.18 -7.76 5.90
C PRO A 51 -16.61 -7.80 5.34
N THR A 52 -17.55 -7.26 6.10
CA THR A 52 -18.88 -6.93 5.58
C THR A 52 -18.76 -5.79 4.57
N ARG A 53 -19.85 -5.53 3.84
CA ARG A 53 -19.93 -4.35 2.96
C ARG A 53 -19.68 -3.05 3.74
N ALA A 54 -20.27 -2.92 4.91
CA ALA A 54 -20.11 -1.76 5.77
C ALA A 54 -18.66 -1.57 6.24
N ASP A 55 -17.95 -2.67 6.58
CA ASP A 55 -16.53 -2.61 6.96
C ASP A 55 -15.65 -2.16 5.80
N SER A 56 -15.95 -2.64 4.58
CA SER A 56 -15.24 -2.23 3.36
C SER A 56 -15.44 -0.75 3.06
N ASP A 57 -16.68 -0.28 3.11
CA ASP A 57 -17.00 1.14 2.87
C ASP A 57 -16.33 2.04 3.92
N ALA A 58 -16.37 1.63 5.21
CA ALA A 58 -15.69 2.35 6.28
C ALA A 58 -14.16 2.38 6.12
N LEU A 59 -13.56 1.31 5.61
CA LEU A 59 -12.12 1.29 5.29
C LEU A 59 -11.80 2.24 4.13
N ALA A 60 -12.59 2.22 3.05
CA ALA A 60 -12.41 3.11 1.92
C ALA A 60 -12.49 4.60 2.34
N GLU A 61 -13.47 4.96 3.20
CA GLU A 61 -13.59 6.33 3.71
C GLU A 61 -12.40 6.73 4.60
N ARG A 62 -11.89 5.84 5.43
CA ARG A 62 -10.65 6.12 6.21
C ARG A 62 -9.44 6.35 5.30
N ILE A 63 -9.30 5.55 4.24
CA ILE A 63 -8.22 5.70 3.26
C ILE A 63 -8.36 7.04 2.53
N LYS A 64 -9.56 7.36 2.05
CA LYS A 64 -9.89 8.61 1.36
C LYS A 64 -9.57 9.84 2.21
N THR A 65 -9.97 9.81 3.49
CA THR A 65 -9.68 10.87 4.45
C THR A 65 -8.17 11.04 4.65
N ARG A 66 -7.42 9.95 4.86
CA ARG A 66 -5.96 10.02 5.03
C ARG A 66 -5.24 10.60 3.82
N ILE A 67 -5.67 10.25 2.60
CA ILE A 67 -5.11 10.85 1.38
C ILE A 67 -5.44 12.34 1.33
N ALA A 68 -6.67 12.74 1.69
CA ALA A 68 -7.06 14.15 1.71
C ALA A 68 -6.25 14.97 2.72
N ASP A 69 -5.94 14.39 3.88
CA ASP A 69 -5.20 15.05 4.96
C ASP A 69 -3.70 15.14 4.65
N ASN A 70 -3.11 14.06 4.12
CA ASN A 70 -1.66 13.95 3.94
C ASN A 70 -1.18 14.28 2.51
N GLY A 71 -2.07 14.27 1.53
CA GLY A 71 -1.74 14.35 0.10
C GLY A 71 -1.32 13.02 -0.52
N TRP A 72 -1.09 11.98 0.30
CA TRP A 72 -0.66 10.65 -0.13
C TRP A 72 -1.25 9.57 0.78
N GLY A 73 -1.24 8.32 0.30
CA GLY A 73 -1.79 7.20 1.07
C GLY A 73 -1.89 5.91 0.24
N LEU A 74 -2.95 5.14 0.47
CA LEU A 74 -3.29 3.96 -0.30
C LEU A 74 -4.19 4.36 -1.47
N TRP A 75 -3.60 4.62 -2.63
CA TRP A 75 -4.32 5.06 -3.82
C TRP A 75 -5.21 3.96 -4.41
N ALA A 76 -6.39 4.34 -4.88
CA ALA A 76 -7.17 3.50 -5.78
C ALA A 76 -6.41 3.31 -7.10
N VAL A 77 -6.35 2.09 -7.59
CA VAL A 77 -5.68 1.76 -8.86
C VAL A 77 -6.72 1.47 -9.93
N GLU A 78 -6.65 2.25 -10.99
CA GLU A 78 -7.46 2.15 -12.18
C GLU A 78 -6.62 1.60 -13.33
N ASP A 79 -7.10 0.57 -14.02
CA ASP A 79 -6.53 0.11 -15.28
C ASP A 79 -6.86 1.12 -16.38
N LYS A 80 -5.85 1.69 -17.05
CA LYS A 80 -6.02 2.72 -18.07
C LYS A 80 -6.74 2.21 -19.33
N ALA A 81 -6.66 0.91 -19.61
CA ALA A 81 -7.27 0.33 -20.79
C ALA A 81 -8.78 0.15 -20.64
N SER A 82 -9.23 -0.26 -19.45
CA SER A 82 -10.66 -0.48 -19.17
C SER A 82 -11.34 0.69 -18.45
N GLY A 83 -10.57 1.53 -17.75
CA GLY A 83 -11.09 2.55 -16.84
C GLY A 83 -11.63 1.96 -15.51
N GLU A 84 -11.44 0.67 -15.27
CA GLU A 84 -11.98 -0.01 -14.10
C GLU A 84 -11.06 0.08 -12.88
N PHE A 85 -11.66 0.17 -11.69
CA PHE A 85 -10.96 -0.04 -10.43
C PHE A 85 -10.53 -1.51 -10.33
N ILE A 86 -9.23 -1.75 -10.13
CA ILE A 86 -8.67 -3.11 -10.04
C ILE A 86 -8.02 -3.41 -8.68
N GLY A 87 -8.02 -2.47 -7.76
CA GLY A 87 -7.42 -2.64 -6.45
C GLY A 87 -6.87 -1.34 -5.87
N PHE A 88 -5.98 -1.48 -4.90
CA PHE A 88 -5.27 -0.34 -4.33
C PHE A 88 -3.81 -0.69 -4.03
N THR A 89 -2.98 0.33 -3.99
CA THR A 89 -1.61 0.27 -3.49
C THR A 89 -1.17 1.63 -2.96
N GLY A 90 -0.15 1.66 -2.16
CA GLY A 90 0.43 2.92 -1.71
C GLY A 90 1.15 2.82 -0.38
N LEU A 91 1.37 4.00 0.19
CA LEU A 91 2.12 4.19 1.41
C LEU A 91 1.17 4.44 2.59
N ASN A 92 1.52 3.93 3.76
CA ASN A 92 0.71 4.08 4.95
C ASN A 92 1.61 4.15 6.20
N VAL A 93 1.17 4.89 7.21
CA VAL A 93 1.75 4.79 8.55
C VAL A 93 0.88 3.82 9.34
N PRO A 94 1.41 2.66 9.78
CA PRO A 94 0.64 1.69 10.54
C PRO A 94 0.02 2.29 11.79
N VAL A 95 -1.23 1.88 12.10
CA VAL A 95 -1.90 2.32 13.33
C VAL A 95 -1.36 1.56 14.54
N ALA A 96 -1.07 0.27 14.36
CA ALA A 96 -0.47 -0.55 15.39
C ALA A 96 0.99 -0.17 15.59
N GLU A 97 1.41 -0.08 16.85
CA GLU A 97 2.82 0.04 17.18
C GLU A 97 3.53 -1.28 16.87
N LEU A 98 4.48 -1.22 15.95
CA LEU A 98 5.26 -2.37 15.50
C LEU A 98 6.66 -2.31 16.13
N PRO A 99 7.39 -3.45 16.23
CA PRO A 99 8.74 -3.46 16.82
C PRO A 99 9.75 -2.53 16.15
N PHE A 100 9.44 -2.06 14.95
CA PHE A 100 10.27 -1.16 14.13
C PHE A 100 9.58 0.19 13.86
N SER A 101 8.56 0.55 14.64
CA SER A 101 7.93 1.88 14.58
C SER A 101 8.87 2.97 15.11
N PRO A 102 8.82 4.21 14.58
CA PRO A 102 7.92 4.65 13.52
C PRO A 102 8.39 4.21 12.13
N CYS A 103 7.47 3.87 11.25
CA CYS A 103 7.79 3.45 9.88
C CYS A 103 6.72 3.90 8.88
N VAL A 104 7.08 3.91 7.61
CA VAL A 104 6.14 3.97 6.50
C VAL A 104 6.15 2.63 5.80
N GLU A 105 4.97 2.00 5.70
CA GLU A 105 4.79 0.75 4.99
C GLU A 105 4.29 0.98 3.57
N ILE A 106 4.66 0.10 2.66
CA ILE A 106 4.00 -0.04 1.36
C ILE A 106 3.12 -1.28 1.38
N GLY A 107 1.88 -1.13 0.87
CA GLY A 107 0.92 -2.23 0.80
C GLY A 107 0.11 -2.22 -0.49
N TRP A 108 -0.51 -3.37 -0.80
CA TRP A 108 -1.32 -3.55 -1.99
C TRP A 108 -2.38 -4.63 -1.79
N ARG A 109 -3.46 -4.48 -2.56
CA ARG A 109 -4.48 -5.51 -2.73
C ARG A 109 -5.13 -5.35 -4.10
N PHE A 110 -5.16 -6.43 -4.89
CA PHE A 110 -5.67 -6.41 -6.25
C PHE A 110 -6.67 -7.54 -6.48
N VAL A 111 -7.63 -7.30 -7.38
CA VAL A 111 -8.53 -8.34 -7.88
C VAL A 111 -7.73 -9.48 -8.51
N ARG A 112 -8.24 -10.72 -8.43
CA ARG A 112 -7.53 -11.90 -8.94
C ARG A 112 -7.19 -11.82 -10.43
N GLN A 113 -8.05 -11.17 -11.20
CA GLN A 113 -7.85 -10.96 -12.64
C GLN A 113 -6.59 -10.14 -12.98
N ALA A 114 -6.09 -9.36 -12.02
CA ALA A 114 -4.84 -8.59 -12.16
C ALA A 114 -3.58 -9.37 -11.74
N TRP A 115 -3.73 -10.56 -11.14
CA TRP A 115 -2.58 -11.34 -10.65
C TRP A 115 -1.78 -11.97 -11.80
N GLY A 116 -0.50 -12.22 -11.55
CA GLY A 116 0.40 -12.84 -12.53
C GLY A 116 0.79 -11.96 -13.72
N LYS A 117 0.24 -10.73 -13.81
CA LYS A 117 0.44 -9.79 -14.93
C LYS A 117 1.45 -8.66 -14.65
N GLY A 118 2.12 -8.70 -13.49
CA GLY A 118 3.07 -7.66 -13.08
C GLY A 118 2.43 -6.37 -12.54
N ILE A 119 1.10 -6.29 -12.47
CA ILE A 119 0.34 -5.11 -12.05
C ILE A 119 0.75 -4.63 -10.65
N ALA A 120 0.81 -5.53 -9.67
CA ALA A 120 1.20 -5.18 -8.30
C ALA A 120 2.63 -4.61 -8.23
N SER A 121 3.57 -5.20 -8.97
CA SER A 121 4.96 -4.71 -9.01
C SER A 121 5.07 -3.35 -9.70
N GLU A 122 4.30 -3.11 -10.77
CA GLU A 122 4.27 -1.82 -11.46
C GLU A 122 3.72 -0.71 -10.56
N ALA A 123 2.55 -0.96 -9.97
CA ALA A 123 1.89 -0.01 -9.07
C ALA A 123 2.76 0.31 -7.84
N ALA A 124 3.35 -0.74 -7.22
CA ALA A 124 4.20 -0.58 -6.05
C ALA A 124 5.50 0.19 -6.36
N ARG A 125 6.14 -0.02 -7.54
CA ARG A 125 7.29 0.81 -7.96
C ARG A 125 6.91 2.28 -8.10
N GLY A 126 5.74 2.59 -8.66
CA GLY A 126 5.23 3.96 -8.73
C GLY A 126 5.05 4.57 -7.33
N ALA A 127 4.51 3.82 -6.37
CA ALA A 127 4.38 4.26 -4.99
C ALA A 127 5.73 4.47 -4.30
N LEU A 128 6.72 3.59 -4.50
CA LEU A 128 8.11 3.77 -4.02
C LEU A 128 8.74 5.03 -4.60
N GLN A 129 8.53 5.29 -5.90
CA GLN A 129 9.02 6.51 -6.55
C GLN A 129 8.46 7.77 -5.89
N VAL A 130 7.17 7.79 -5.56
CA VAL A 130 6.57 8.90 -4.80
C VAL A 130 7.20 8.99 -3.42
N GLY A 131 7.32 7.89 -2.69
CA GLY A 131 7.90 7.86 -1.35
C GLY A 131 9.32 8.42 -1.30
N PHE A 132 10.19 7.97 -2.19
CA PHE A 132 11.58 8.39 -2.19
C PHE A 132 11.84 9.74 -2.86
N ASN A 133 11.18 10.04 -3.99
CA ASN A 133 11.49 11.22 -4.79
C ASN A 133 10.65 12.44 -4.42
N ARG A 134 9.38 12.24 -3.97
CA ARG A 134 8.48 13.36 -3.62
C ARG A 134 8.37 13.58 -2.12
N LEU A 135 8.26 12.51 -1.33
CA LEU A 135 8.13 12.61 0.13
C LEU A 135 9.48 12.60 0.84
N GLY A 136 10.56 12.22 0.18
CA GLY A 136 11.89 12.24 0.74
C GLY A 136 12.14 11.21 1.84
N LEU A 137 11.38 10.12 1.86
CA LEU A 137 11.53 9.07 2.86
C LEU A 137 12.91 8.40 2.78
N ASP A 138 13.49 8.06 3.92
CA ASP A 138 14.80 7.39 3.98
C ASP A 138 14.67 5.87 3.83
N GLU A 139 13.58 5.31 4.33
CA GLU A 139 13.26 3.88 4.28
C GLU A 139 11.76 3.66 4.08
N ILE A 140 11.41 2.59 3.39
CA ILE A 140 10.04 2.07 3.28
C ILE A 140 10.09 0.58 3.61
N VAL A 141 9.14 0.13 4.43
CA VAL A 141 9.01 -1.28 4.83
C VAL A 141 7.79 -1.92 4.18
N ALA A 142 7.78 -3.24 4.13
CA ALA A 142 6.61 -4.04 3.84
C ALA A 142 6.63 -5.30 4.70
N PHE A 143 5.48 -5.80 5.09
CA PHE A 143 5.39 -7.02 5.86
C PHE A 143 4.17 -7.84 5.46
N THR A 144 4.26 -9.14 5.67
CA THR A 144 3.18 -10.06 5.34
C THR A 144 3.32 -11.34 6.14
N ALA A 145 2.21 -12.07 6.35
CA ALA A 145 2.23 -13.39 6.96
C ALA A 145 3.21 -14.32 6.23
N VAL A 146 3.95 -15.15 6.97
CA VAL A 146 5.03 -16.00 6.42
C VAL A 146 4.61 -16.89 5.25
N GLY A 147 3.35 -17.31 5.20
CA GLY A 147 2.80 -18.13 4.12
C GLY A 147 2.46 -17.35 2.83
N ASN A 148 2.44 -16.03 2.86
CA ASN A 148 2.05 -15.21 1.71
C ASN A 148 3.20 -15.01 0.72
N LEU A 149 3.56 -16.09 0.04
CA LEU A 149 4.67 -16.08 -0.93
C LEU A 149 4.39 -15.16 -2.14
N ARG A 150 3.12 -14.91 -2.47
CA ARG A 150 2.76 -13.98 -3.55
C ARG A 150 3.18 -12.55 -3.23
N SER A 151 2.89 -12.06 -2.02
CA SER A 151 3.35 -10.73 -1.59
C SER A 151 4.86 -10.65 -1.44
N ALA A 152 5.50 -11.67 -0.86
CA ALA A 152 6.97 -11.75 -0.77
C ALA A 152 7.63 -11.62 -2.14
N ALA A 153 7.14 -12.35 -3.16
CA ALA A 153 7.66 -12.26 -4.51
C ALA A 153 7.47 -10.86 -5.16
N VAL A 154 6.43 -10.12 -4.79
CA VAL A 154 6.28 -8.71 -5.23
C VAL A 154 7.31 -7.83 -4.53
N MET A 155 7.51 -7.97 -3.22
CA MET A 155 8.51 -7.22 -2.44
C MET A 155 9.91 -7.38 -3.05
N GLU A 156 10.31 -8.61 -3.35
CA GLU A 156 11.60 -8.92 -3.99
C GLU A 156 11.73 -8.28 -5.38
N ARG A 157 10.68 -8.40 -6.22
CA ARG A 157 10.68 -7.82 -7.59
C ARG A 157 10.77 -6.30 -7.61
N ILE A 158 10.32 -5.62 -6.57
CA ILE A 158 10.43 -4.16 -6.46
C ILE A 158 11.72 -3.71 -5.76
N GLY A 159 12.62 -4.65 -5.45
CA GLY A 159 13.95 -4.39 -4.90
C GLY A 159 14.01 -4.30 -3.38
N MET A 160 12.99 -4.76 -2.67
CA MET A 160 13.04 -4.88 -1.22
C MET A 160 13.81 -6.14 -0.80
N HIS A 161 14.49 -6.08 0.32
CA HIS A 161 15.23 -7.19 0.90
C HIS A 161 14.57 -7.67 2.19
N GLU A 162 14.52 -9.00 2.39
CA GLU A 162 13.99 -9.57 3.61
C GLU A 162 14.93 -9.28 4.80
N ASP A 163 14.40 -8.68 5.84
CA ASP A 163 15.03 -8.55 7.16
C ASP A 163 14.61 -9.76 8.00
N VAL A 164 15.35 -10.85 7.87
CA VAL A 164 15.06 -12.11 8.57
C VAL A 164 15.07 -11.94 10.08
N ALA A 165 15.98 -11.12 10.60
CA ALA A 165 16.07 -10.83 12.03
C ALA A 165 14.91 -9.98 12.53
N GLY A 166 14.33 -9.17 11.66
CA GLY A 166 13.17 -8.32 11.91
C GLY A 166 11.82 -9.03 11.81
N ALA A 167 11.78 -10.34 11.53
CA ALA A 167 10.53 -11.10 11.53
C ALA A 167 9.82 -11.03 12.90
N PHE A 168 8.50 -10.79 12.91
CA PHE A 168 7.77 -10.47 14.14
C PHE A 168 6.37 -11.10 14.17
N ASP A 169 5.79 -11.13 15.36
CA ASP A 169 4.39 -11.50 15.54
C ASP A 169 3.54 -10.23 15.51
N HIS A 170 2.59 -10.19 14.58
CA HIS A 170 1.82 -8.98 14.32
C HIS A 170 0.83 -8.70 15.46
N PRO A 171 0.90 -7.55 16.15
CA PRO A 171 0.15 -7.29 17.38
C PRO A 171 -1.37 -7.27 17.21
N ALA A 172 -1.88 -7.04 16.00
CA ALA A 172 -3.32 -7.10 15.73
C ALA A 172 -3.81 -8.53 15.40
N VAL A 173 -2.94 -9.53 15.38
CA VAL A 173 -3.29 -10.94 15.12
C VAL A 173 -3.27 -11.70 16.44
N PRO A 174 -4.34 -12.47 16.78
CA PRO A 174 -4.37 -13.25 18.02
C PRO A 174 -3.17 -14.20 18.13
N GLU A 175 -2.65 -14.33 19.34
CA GLU A 175 -1.57 -15.26 19.64
C GLU A 175 -1.97 -16.70 19.24
N GLY A 176 -1.04 -17.45 18.65
CA GLY A 176 -1.28 -18.81 18.14
C GLY A 176 -2.06 -18.89 16.83
N HIS A 177 -2.51 -17.78 16.28
CA HIS A 177 -3.16 -17.79 14.97
C HIS A 177 -2.14 -18.05 13.85
N ALA A 178 -2.52 -18.82 12.81
CA ALA A 178 -1.62 -19.18 11.71
C ALA A 178 -1.02 -17.97 10.95
N LEU A 179 -1.67 -16.83 11.01
CA LEU A 179 -1.22 -15.58 10.37
C LEU A 179 -0.44 -14.67 11.33
N VAL A 180 -0.14 -15.07 12.56
CA VAL A 180 0.51 -14.17 13.54
C VAL A 180 1.94 -13.82 13.11
N ARG A 181 2.70 -14.79 12.63
CA ARG A 181 4.10 -14.60 12.24
C ARG A 181 4.22 -13.91 10.89
N HIS A 182 4.95 -12.78 10.85
CA HIS A 182 5.18 -11.96 9.67
C HIS A 182 6.65 -11.93 9.28
N ARG A 183 6.91 -11.90 7.97
CA ARG A 183 8.18 -11.50 7.37
C ARG A 183 8.21 -9.98 7.27
N LEU A 184 9.39 -9.40 7.45
CA LEU A 184 9.65 -7.99 7.25
C LEU A 184 10.59 -7.82 6.05
N TYR A 185 10.25 -6.88 5.18
CA TYR A 185 11.05 -6.46 4.03
C TYR A 185 11.34 -4.97 4.14
N ARG A 186 12.53 -4.56 3.68
CA ARG A 186 12.97 -3.17 3.74
C ARG A 186 13.59 -2.74 2.42
N ILE A 187 13.45 -1.47 2.11
CA ILE A 187 14.21 -0.81 1.05
C ILE A 187 14.59 0.60 1.52
N SER A 188 15.88 0.91 1.47
CA SER A 188 16.37 2.25 1.73
C SER A 188 16.36 3.12 0.48
N ARG A 189 16.32 4.45 0.66
CA ARG A 189 16.46 5.40 -0.43
C ARG A 189 17.75 5.20 -1.22
N ALA A 190 18.85 4.87 -0.55
CA ALA A 190 20.15 4.62 -1.20
C ALA A 190 20.08 3.40 -2.14
N ALA A 191 19.46 2.30 -1.68
CA ALA A 191 19.27 1.10 -2.49
C ALA A 191 18.36 1.36 -3.70
N TRP A 192 17.25 2.10 -3.48
CA TRP A 192 16.36 2.52 -4.56
C TRP A 192 17.05 3.33 -5.65
N LEU A 193 17.82 4.34 -5.27
CA LEU A 193 18.57 5.18 -6.22
C LEU A 193 19.66 4.42 -6.97
N ALA A 194 20.30 3.43 -6.33
CA ALA A 194 21.28 2.57 -6.97
C ALA A 194 20.66 1.67 -8.04
N SER A 195 19.50 1.03 -7.73
CA SER A 195 18.78 0.16 -8.68
C SER A 195 18.24 0.93 -9.89
N SER A 196 17.78 2.17 -9.68
CA SER A 196 17.23 3.01 -10.75
C SER A 196 18.29 3.45 -11.77
N ARG A 197 19.56 3.59 -11.36
CA ARG A 197 20.68 3.92 -12.27
C ARG A 197 21.04 2.75 -13.19
N ASN A 198 21.06 1.54 -12.66
CA ASN A 198 21.39 0.34 -13.43
C ASN A 198 20.31 -0.06 -14.46
N ALA A 199 19.09 0.43 -14.33
CA ALA A 199 17.99 0.18 -15.27
C ALA A 199 17.98 1.18 -16.45
N SER A 200 18.85 2.21 -16.43
CA SER A 200 18.94 3.26 -17.46
C SER A 200 20.17 3.11 -18.35
N GLU A 201 21.05 2.12 -18.08
CA GLU A 201 22.18 1.68 -18.90
C GLU A 201 21.80 0.44 -19.73
#